data_90e5124e2202bc7ee4f531db2420dc01
#
_entry.id   90e5124e2202bc7ee4f531db2420dc01
#
_cell.length_a   1.000
_cell.length_b   1.000
_cell.length_c   1.000
_cell.angle_alpha   90.00
_cell.angle_beta   90.00
_cell.angle_gamma   90.00
#
_symmetry.space_group_name_H-M   'P 1'
#
loop_
_entity.id
_entity.type
_entity.pdbx_description
1 polymer ?
#
loop_
_entity_poly.entity_id
_entity_poly.type
_entity_poly.pdbx_seq_one_letter_code
_entity_poly.pdbx_strand_id
1 'polypeptide(L)'
;MTYSPTQSPLVTRRAFCGGLTAAGMMAALPVSRAFAQAAYPERNFRVIIPTGQGGGAERLARAFDDAWSKLLKRQFEYTFHPGAAGQIGYELFVKQREADGHNLLFGNMGPEMIMYAVQKPNYRFPEDFIYFGRTDIDDSCVFVRNDSPYKDIKSVVEAAKKKPLNVAVSRIPHPASIGMLALGEATGSSYNLIPYGGGNPTYVAVMNGEADIGALPITGVLSLTSQFKVLGVFNKENIFAGITENAPTINSAFGSSIPDLYSSRAWAIHAKWADANPENFALLQSTAEQAHASPEFRDGFVKTGSPVESLKFGDRQVCTEYANAMIELAKRYEPVLSAQR
;
A
#
# COMPACT_ATOMS: atom_id res chain seq x y z
N MET A 1 67.12 46.90 62.96
CA MET A 1 66.11 46.39 62.00
C MET A 1 65.34 45.36 62.80
N THR A 2 64.24 45.79 63.34
CA THR A 2 63.43 44.97 64.28
C THR A 2 62.14 44.54 63.54
N TYR A 3 61.95 43.25 63.45
CA TYR A 3 60.77 42.61 62.86
C TYR A 3 59.70 42.47 63.93
N SER A 4 58.49 42.95 63.67
CA SER A 4 57.32 42.82 64.56
C SER A 4 56.31 41.89 63.95
N PRO A 5 55.82 40.84 64.64
CA PRO A 5 54.81 39.93 64.11
C PRO A 5 53.38 40.46 64.36
N THR A 6 52.55 40.57 63.32
CA THR A 6 51.13 40.84 63.42
C THR A 6 50.35 39.57 63.85
N GLN A 7 49.61 39.69 64.94
CA GLN A 7 48.75 38.64 65.47
C GLN A 7 47.44 38.55 64.67
N SER A 8 47.07 37.37 64.21
CA SER A 8 45.78 37.07 63.64
C SER A 8 44.73 36.79 64.71
N PRO A 9 43.51 37.27 64.61
CA PRO A 9 42.47 36.95 65.60
C PRO A 9 41.93 35.53 65.47
N LEU A 10 41.91 34.82 66.57
CA LEU A 10 41.33 33.49 66.71
C LEU A 10 39.81 33.56 66.67
N VAL A 11 39.19 32.98 65.61
CA VAL A 11 37.76 32.76 65.53
C VAL A 11 37.35 31.64 66.45
N THR A 12 36.57 31.96 67.45
CA THR A 12 36.10 30.99 68.46
C THR A 12 35.00 30.08 67.90
N ARG A 13 35.09 28.76 68.25
CA ARG A 13 34.17 27.69 67.83
C ARG A 13 32.68 27.91 68.12
N ARG A 14 32.28 28.94 68.79
CA ARG A 14 30.88 29.26 69.12
C ARG A 14 30.13 30.08 68.07
N ALA A 15 30.84 30.67 67.13
CA ALA A 15 30.22 31.45 66.06
C ALA A 15 29.80 30.56 64.84
N PHE A 16 30.18 29.27 64.83
CA PHE A 16 29.94 28.38 63.70
C PHE A 16 28.64 27.58 63.81
N CYS A 17 27.98 27.55 64.99
CA CYS A 17 26.76 26.79 65.19
C CYS A 17 25.46 27.56 65.02
N GLY A 18 25.52 28.88 64.81
CA GLY A 18 24.33 29.70 64.66
C GLY A 18 23.88 30.01 63.21
N GLY A 19 24.70 29.63 62.21
CA GLY A 19 24.48 29.95 60.82
C GLY A 19 23.89 28.84 59.93
N LEU A 20 23.64 27.64 60.48
CA LEU A 20 23.26 26.46 59.68
C LEU A 20 21.76 26.08 59.74
N THR A 21 20.94 26.84 60.44
CA THR A 21 19.49 26.53 60.56
C THR A 21 18.57 27.37 59.65
N ALA A 22 19.11 28.31 58.83
CA ALA A 22 18.30 29.12 57.92
C ALA A 22 18.45 28.74 56.42
N ALA A 23 19.30 27.76 56.06
CA ALA A 23 19.53 27.34 54.68
C ALA A 23 18.87 25.97 54.30
N GLY A 24 18.06 25.42 55.21
CA GLY A 24 17.50 24.05 55.08
C GLY A 24 16.08 23.95 54.52
N MET A 25 15.45 25.03 54.02
CA MET A 25 14.12 25.00 53.39
C MET A 25 14.10 25.70 52.06
N MET A 26 15.07 25.48 51.18
CA MET A 26 14.81 25.52 49.74
C MET A 26 14.14 24.19 49.38
N ALA A 27 12.84 24.21 49.32
CA ALA A 27 12.01 23.14 48.82
C ALA A 27 12.66 22.57 47.56
N ALA A 28 13.02 21.28 47.60
CA ALA A 28 13.26 20.52 46.38
C ALA A 28 11.95 20.49 45.60
N LEU A 29 11.73 21.51 44.81
CA LEU A 29 10.75 21.44 43.73
C LEU A 29 11.18 20.23 42.89
N PRO A 30 10.30 19.25 42.68
CA PRO A 30 10.58 18.19 41.73
C PRO A 30 10.83 18.90 40.43
N VAL A 31 12.07 18.97 39.96
CA VAL A 31 12.39 19.30 38.58
C VAL A 31 11.83 18.10 37.81
N SER A 32 10.55 18.19 37.48
CA SER A 32 9.96 17.36 36.44
C SER A 32 10.83 17.64 35.22
N ARG A 33 11.83 16.81 34.98
CA ARG A 33 12.45 16.72 33.66
C ARG A 33 11.31 16.30 32.73
N ALA A 34 10.55 17.29 32.25
CA ALA A 34 9.85 17.14 31.01
C ALA A 34 10.96 16.80 30.00
N PHE A 35 11.22 15.53 29.80
CA PHE A 35 11.85 15.08 28.57
C PHE A 35 10.92 15.63 27.49
N ALA A 36 11.34 16.71 26.83
CA ALA A 36 10.69 17.14 25.63
C ALA A 36 10.78 15.92 24.72
N GLN A 37 9.69 15.19 24.62
CA GLN A 37 9.58 14.08 23.69
C GLN A 37 9.89 14.67 22.33
N ALA A 38 10.98 14.17 21.72
CA ALA A 38 11.41 14.70 20.43
C ALA A 38 10.19 14.67 19.52
N ALA A 39 9.90 15.80 18.87
CA ALA A 39 8.71 15.92 18.04
C ALA A 39 8.75 14.85 16.94
N TYR A 40 7.77 13.98 16.92
CA TYR A 40 7.64 12.96 15.88
C TYR A 40 7.36 13.62 14.53
N PRO A 41 7.98 13.12 13.43
CA PRO A 41 8.99 12.06 13.35
C PRO A 41 10.40 12.61 13.64
N GLU A 42 11.16 11.93 14.52
CA GLU A 42 12.51 12.35 14.89
C GLU A 42 13.61 11.80 13.96
N ARG A 43 13.32 10.81 13.11
CA ARG A 43 14.27 10.18 12.18
C ARG A 43 13.60 9.76 10.87
N ASN A 44 14.38 9.30 9.89
CA ASN A 44 13.91 8.81 8.59
C ASN A 44 13.01 7.58 8.73
N PHE A 45 12.15 7.40 7.73
CA PHE A 45 11.29 6.23 7.63
C PHE A 45 11.97 5.10 6.87
N ARG A 46 11.74 3.87 7.29
CA ARG A 46 12.14 2.65 6.60
C ARG A 46 10.90 2.00 6.01
N VAL A 47 10.91 1.81 4.70
CA VAL A 47 9.74 1.33 3.96
C VAL A 47 10.03 -0.02 3.36
N ILE A 48 9.16 -0.99 3.64
CA ILE A 48 9.14 -2.27 2.94
C ILE A 48 8.17 -2.17 1.76
N ILE A 49 8.65 -2.56 0.58
CA ILE A 49 7.83 -2.81 -0.61
C ILE A 49 7.84 -4.32 -0.88
N PRO A 50 6.69 -5.03 -0.78
CA PRO A 50 6.62 -6.50 -0.91
C PRO A 50 6.63 -6.97 -2.37
N THR A 51 7.26 -6.20 -3.25
CA THR A 51 7.43 -6.50 -4.68
C THR A 51 8.87 -6.21 -5.12
N GLY A 52 9.23 -6.62 -6.34
CA GLY A 52 10.56 -6.37 -6.89
C GLY A 52 10.84 -4.89 -7.16
N GLN A 53 12.11 -4.54 -7.11
CA GLN A 53 12.62 -3.21 -7.45
C GLN A 53 12.29 -2.85 -8.91
N GLY A 54 12.11 -1.56 -9.21
CA GLY A 54 11.75 -1.04 -10.55
C GLY A 54 10.26 -1.22 -10.90
N GLY A 55 9.47 -1.84 -10.03
CA GLY A 55 8.05 -2.06 -10.25
C GLY A 55 7.16 -0.82 -10.06
N GLY A 56 5.88 -0.96 -10.40
CA GLY A 56 4.90 0.13 -10.27
C GLY A 56 4.73 0.63 -8.83
N ALA A 57 4.82 -0.26 -7.85
CA ALA A 57 4.74 0.12 -6.43
C ALA A 57 5.90 1.05 -6.03
N GLU A 58 7.14 0.74 -6.43
CA GLU A 58 8.27 1.63 -6.15
C GLU A 58 8.12 2.98 -6.83
N ARG A 59 7.80 3.00 -8.12
CA ARG A 59 7.63 4.28 -8.84
C ARG A 59 6.58 5.17 -8.18
N LEU A 60 5.48 4.58 -7.75
CA LEU A 60 4.41 5.32 -7.08
C LEU A 60 4.82 5.77 -5.67
N ALA A 61 5.48 4.90 -4.89
CA ALA A 61 5.97 5.26 -3.56
C ALA A 61 6.95 6.45 -3.63
N ARG A 62 7.87 6.47 -4.60
CA ARG A 62 8.81 7.58 -4.79
C ARG A 62 8.14 8.86 -5.24
N ALA A 63 7.16 8.78 -6.16
CA ALA A 63 6.38 9.95 -6.55
C ALA A 63 5.61 10.55 -5.36
N PHE A 64 5.12 9.71 -4.45
CA PHE A 64 4.45 10.14 -3.23
C PHE A 64 5.44 10.74 -2.22
N ASP A 65 6.60 10.12 -2.06
CA ASP A 65 7.68 10.55 -1.17
C ASP A 65 8.18 11.95 -1.54
N ASP A 66 8.31 12.30 -2.81
CA ASP A 66 8.74 13.64 -3.26
C ASP A 66 7.91 14.77 -2.61
N ALA A 67 6.63 14.55 -2.36
CA ALA A 67 5.76 15.49 -1.66
C ALA A 67 5.76 15.27 -0.14
N TRP A 68 5.66 14.01 0.31
CA TRP A 68 5.44 13.69 1.73
C TRP A 68 6.69 13.93 2.59
N SER A 69 7.88 13.66 2.06
CA SER A 69 9.15 13.92 2.74
C SER A 69 9.35 15.38 3.12
N LYS A 70 8.83 16.30 2.31
CA LYS A 70 8.88 17.77 2.59
C LYS A 70 7.98 18.15 3.75
N LEU A 71 6.78 17.58 3.82
CA LEU A 71 5.83 17.83 4.91
C LEU A 71 6.35 17.28 6.24
N LEU A 72 6.91 16.07 6.22
CA LEU A 72 7.45 15.40 7.41
C LEU A 72 8.88 15.83 7.75
N LYS A 73 9.59 16.48 6.82
CA LYS A 73 11.03 16.84 6.93
C LYS A 73 11.92 15.65 7.22
N ARG A 74 11.60 14.50 6.62
CA ARG A 74 12.29 13.21 6.76
C ARG A 74 12.30 12.47 5.43
N GLN A 75 13.35 11.65 5.23
CA GLN A 75 13.50 10.83 4.04
C GLN A 75 12.89 9.45 4.22
N PHE A 76 12.61 8.77 3.09
CA PHE A 76 12.10 7.42 3.05
C PHE A 76 13.13 6.47 2.43
N GLU A 77 13.50 5.43 3.16
CA GLU A 77 14.51 4.44 2.78
C GLU A 77 13.80 3.14 2.40
N TYR A 78 13.89 2.73 1.14
CA TYR A 78 13.14 1.61 0.60
C TYR A 78 13.94 0.30 0.59
N THR A 79 13.27 -0.79 1.00
CA THR A 79 13.75 -2.15 0.84
C THR A 79 12.70 -3.01 0.13
N PHE A 80 13.14 -3.94 -0.73
CA PHE A 80 12.27 -4.71 -1.61
C PHE A 80 12.32 -6.17 -1.21
N HIS A 81 11.17 -6.77 -0.91
CA HIS A 81 11.05 -8.14 -0.44
C HIS A 81 9.97 -8.90 -1.23
N PRO A 82 10.24 -9.23 -2.51
CA PRO A 82 9.32 -10.02 -3.32
C PRO A 82 9.27 -11.48 -2.86
N GLY A 83 8.22 -12.19 -3.28
CA GLY A 83 8.07 -13.62 -3.09
C GLY A 83 6.77 -13.99 -2.37
N ALA A 84 6.28 -15.20 -2.62
CA ALA A 84 5.02 -15.73 -2.11
C ALA A 84 3.85 -14.73 -2.26
N ALA A 85 3.71 -14.11 -3.43
CA ALA A 85 2.71 -13.10 -3.75
C ALA A 85 2.72 -11.86 -2.81
N GLY A 86 3.85 -11.57 -2.17
CA GLY A 86 4.03 -10.46 -1.23
C GLY A 86 4.14 -10.89 0.24
N GLN A 87 3.78 -12.13 0.59
CA GLN A 87 3.77 -12.62 1.97
C GLN A 87 5.11 -12.40 2.69
N ILE A 88 6.25 -12.63 2.02
CA ILE A 88 7.58 -12.47 2.61
C ILE A 88 7.79 -11.06 3.13
N GLY A 89 7.41 -10.03 2.37
CA GLY A 89 7.53 -8.64 2.78
C GLY A 89 6.65 -8.29 3.99
N TYR A 90 5.42 -8.81 4.04
CA TYR A 90 4.52 -8.61 5.18
C TYR A 90 5.00 -9.33 6.43
N GLU A 91 5.48 -10.56 6.33
CA GLU A 91 6.03 -11.28 7.47
C GLU A 91 7.28 -10.60 8.04
N LEU A 92 8.16 -10.09 7.16
CA LEU A 92 9.30 -9.30 7.58
C LEU A 92 8.86 -8.03 8.30
N PHE A 93 7.87 -7.31 7.75
CA PHE A 93 7.32 -6.10 8.37
C PHE A 93 6.76 -6.39 9.75
N VAL A 94 5.83 -7.33 9.85
CA VAL A 94 5.11 -7.59 11.12
C VAL A 94 6.01 -8.21 12.19
N LYS A 95 6.93 -9.13 11.80
CA LYS A 95 7.68 -9.94 12.77
C LYS A 95 9.07 -9.39 13.11
N GLN A 96 9.69 -8.64 12.18
CA GLN A 96 11.10 -8.26 12.33
C GLN A 96 11.31 -6.74 12.38
N ARG A 97 10.31 -5.94 12.01
CA ARG A 97 10.38 -4.48 12.13
C ARG A 97 9.75 -4.03 13.44
N GLU A 98 10.39 -3.07 14.08
CA GLU A 98 9.87 -2.49 15.33
C GLU A 98 8.61 -1.67 15.05
N ALA A 99 7.62 -1.78 15.96
CA ALA A 99 6.41 -0.97 15.93
C ALA A 99 6.69 0.41 16.59
N ASP A 100 7.48 1.25 15.91
CA ASP A 100 8.02 2.51 16.42
C ASP A 100 7.55 3.75 15.63
N GLY A 101 6.65 3.54 14.66
CA GLY A 101 6.12 4.59 13.80
C GLY A 101 7.03 5.02 12.65
N HIS A 102 8.27 4.52 12.58
CA HIS A 102 9.21 4.83 11.51
C HIS A 102 9.42 3.67 10.52
N ASN A 103 8.88 2.52 10.85
CA ASN A 103 8.80 1.39 9.94
C ASN A 103 7.44 1.39 9.27
N LEU A 104 7.41 1.55 7.95
CA LEU A 104 6.21 1.56 7.12
C LEU A 104 6.27 0.42 6.10
N LEU A 105 5.12 0.08 5.55
CA LEU A 105 5.00 -0.79 4.39
C LEU A 105 4.19 -0.07 3.31
N PHE A 106 4.60 -0.19 2.05
CA PHE A 106 3.82 0.27 0.91
C PHE A 106 3.48 -0.90 0.01
N GLY A 107 2.22 -1.32 0.02
CA GLY A 107 1.75 -2.55 -0.59
C GLY A 107 0.64 -2.37 -1.61
N ASN A 108 0.39 -3.44 -2.40
CA ASN A 108 -0.74 -3.55 -3.31
C ASN A 108 -1.92 -4.21 -2.58
N MET A 109 -2.69 -3.43 -1.90
CA MET A 109 -3.71 -3.86 -0.93
C MET A 109 -4.65 -4.97 -1.48
N GLY A 110 -5.17 -4.84 -2.71
CA GLY A 110 -6.06 -5.84 -3.29
C GLY A 110 -5.44 -7.23 -3.40
N PRO A 111 -4.39 -7.41 -4.20
CA PRO A 111 -3.74 -8.71 -4.37
C PRO A 111 -3.21 -9.31 -3.06
N GLU A 112 -2.69 -8.47 -2.16
CA GLU A 112 -2.06 -8.93 -0.93
C GLU A 112 -3.09 -9.33 0.15
N MET A 113 -4.29 -8.74 0.14
CA MET A 113 -5.38 -9.20 1.00
C MET A 113 -6.02 -10.50 0.47
N ILE A 114 -6.06 -10.68 -0.84
CA ILE A 114 -6.43 -11.98 -1.44
C ILE A 114 -5.39 -13.05 -1.07
N MET A 115 -4.10 -12.74 -1.20
CA MET A 115 -3.01 -13.62 -0.77
C MET A 115 -3.15 -13.96 0.72
N TYR A 116 -3.39 -12.97 1.58
CA TYR A 116 -3.59 -13.16 3.01
C TYR A 116 -4.71 -14.17 3.31
N ALA A 117 -5.86 -14.02 2.66
CA ALA A 117 -7.00 -14.93 2.86
C ALA A 117 -6.71 -16.37 2.41
N VAL A 118 -6.02 -16.54 1.26
CA VAL A 118 -5.75 -17.86 0.64
C VAL A 118 -4.55 -18.56 1.28
N GLN A 119 -3.47 -17.82 1.59
CA GLN A 119 -2.23 -18.42 2.10
C GLN A 119 -2.21 -18.55 3.63
N LYS A 120 -3.11 -17.84 4.32
CA LYS A 120 -3.25 -17.87 5.79
C LYS A 120 -1.89 -17.68 6.50
N PRO A 121 -1.18 -16.58 6.25
CA PRO A 121 0.14 -16.33 6.83
C PRO A 121 0.06 -16.21 8.35
N ASN A 122 1.20 -16.30 9.01
CA ASN A 122 1.29 -16.21 10.46
C ASN A 122 1.38 -14.75 10.96
N TYR A 123 0.43 -13.91 10.53
CA TYR A 123 0.13 -12.57 11.05
C TYR A 123 -1.36 -12.28 10.83
N ARG A 124 -1.91 -11.27 11.50
CA ARG A 124 -3.34 -10.96 11.49
C ARG A 124 -3.59 -9.54 10.98
N PHE A 125 -4.60 -9.40 10.17
CA PHE A 125 -5.15 -8.12 9.76
C PHE A 125 -6.57 -7.97 10.34
N PRO A 126 -6.90 -6.83 10.96
CA PRO A 126 -6.12 -5.59 11.11
C PRO A 126 -5.30 -5.49 12.43
N GLU A 127 -5.14 -6.56 13.22
CA GLU A 127 -4.58 -6.54 14.58
C GLU A 127 -3.08 -6.24 14.60
N ASP A 128 -2.30 -6.76 13.64
CA ASP A 128 -0.84 -6.59 13.62
C ASP A 128 -0.42 -5.37 12.80
N PHE A 129 -1.18 -5.04 11.74
CA PHE A 129 -0.96 -3.84 10.93
C PHE A 129 -2.26 -3.29 10.35
N ILE A 130 -2.25 -2.02 9.99
CA ILE A 130 -3.35 -1.33 9.34
C ILE A 130 -2.85 -0.57 8.11
N TYR A 131 -3.68 -0.46 7.09
CA TYR A 131 -3.50 0.51 6.02
C TYR A 131 -4.13 1.85 6.43
N PHE A 132 -3.53 2.98 6.01
CA PHE A 132 -4.01 4.31 6.41
C PHE A 132 -3.94 5.40 5.34
N GLY A 133 -3.36 5.09 4.19
CA GLY A 133 -3.16 6.08 3.12
C GLY A 133 -3.17 5.40 1.76
N ARG A 134 -4.38 5.14 1.21
CA ARG A 134 -4.54 4.69 -0.16
C ARG A 134 -4.17 5.81 -1.12
N THR A 135 -3.39 5.49 -2.14
CA THR A 135 -2.92 6.47 -3.13
C THR A 135 -3.69 6.45 -4.42
N ASP A 136 -4.20 5.28 -4.84
CA ASP A 136 -4.81 5.10 -6.14
C ASP A 136 -5.85 3.97 -6.15
N ILE A 137 -6.64 3.95 -7.23
CA ILE A 137 -7.50 2.82 -7.64
C ILE A 137 -7.09 2.43 -9.05
N ASP A 138 -6.88 1.15 -9.28
CA ASP A 138 -6.44 0.60 -10.56
C ASP A 138 -7.37 -0.57 -10.93
N ASP A 139 -8.41 -0.26 -11.68
CA ASP A 139 -9.49 -1.19 -12.01
C ASP A 139 -8.97 -2.41 -12.77
N SER A 140 -9.47 -3.58 -12.45
CA SER A 140 -9.19 -4.78 -13.23
C SER A 140 -9.91 -4.75 -14.56
N CYS A 141 -9.22 -5.13 -15.64
CA CYS A 141 -9.80 -5.18 -16.97
C CYS A 141 -9.44 -6.48 -17.70
N VAL A 142 -10.21 -6.77 -18.74
CA VAL A 142 -9.90 -7.78 -19.76
C VAL A 142 -9.35 -7.05 -20.98
N PHE A 143 -8.22 -7.49 -21.50
CA PHE A 143 -7.58 -6.90 -22.66
C PHE A 143 -7.04 -7.95 -23.64
N VAL A 144 -6.84 -7.52 -24.87
CA VAL A 144 -6.31 -8.34 -25.97
C VAL A 144 -5.32 -7.52 -26.79
N ARG A 145 -4.56 -8.19 -27.67
CA ARG A 145 -3.82 -7.50 -28.74
C ARG A 145 -4.78 -6.79 -29.69
N ASN A 146 -4.35 -5.70 -30.31
CA ASN A 146 -5.15 -4.95 -31.26
C ASN A 146 -5.57 -5.77 -32.50
N ASP A 147 -4.76 -6.76 -32.91
CA ASP A 147 -5.03 -7.68 -34.02
C ASP A 147 -5.80 -8.94 -33.60
N SER A 148 -6.21 -9.06 -32.35
CA SER A 148 -6.96 -10.20 -31.81
C SER A 148 -8.27 -10.45 -32.61
N PRO A 149 -8.71 -11.72 -32.78
CA PRO A 149 -10.01 -12.03 -33.31
C PRO A 149 -11.17 -11.57 -32.41
N TYR A 150 -10.90 -11.37 -31.11
CA TYR A 150 -11.91 -10.88 -30.17
C TYR A 150 -12.03 -9.36 -30.24
N LYS A 151 -13.21 -8.85 -30.63
CA LYS A 151 -13.42 -7.40 -30.84
C LYS A 151 -14.11 -6.73 -29.66
N ASP A 152 -14.79 -7.51 -28.82
CA ASP A 152 -15.52 -7.08 -27.63
C ASP A 152 -15.56 -8.19 -26.60
N ILE A 153 -16.01 -7.87 -25.39
CA ILE A 153 -16.09 -8.83 -24.27
C ILE A 153 -17.11 -9.93 -24.51
N LYS A 154 -18.16 -9.71 -25.34
CA LYS A 154 -19.14 -10.74 -25.67
C LYS A 154 -18.54 -11.80 -26.56
N SER A 155 -17.71 -11.43 -27.53
CA SER A 155 -16.99 -12.38 -28.40
C SER A 155 -16.00 -13.25 -27.60
N VAL A 156 -15.36 -12.72 -26.55
CA VAL A 156 -14.54 -13.50 -25.61
C VAL A 156 -15.38 -14.52 -24.89
N VAL A 157 -16.51 -14.14 -24.31
CA VAL A 157 -17.40 -15.04 -23.56
C VAL A 157 -17.97 -16.15 -24.47
N GLU A 158 -18.42 -15.79 -25.67
CA GLU A 158 -18.95 -16.78 -26.61
C GLU A 158 -17.89 -17.79 -27.09
N ALA A 159 -16.65 -17.36 -27.24
CA ALA A 159 -15.54 -18.28 -27.52
C ALA A 159 -15.23 -19.17 -26.31
N ALA A 160 -15.20 -18.61 -25.11
CA ALA A 160 -14.90 -19.31 -23.87
C ALA A 160 -15.98 -20.30 -23.43
N LYS A 161 -17.23 -20.14 -23.90
CA LYS A 161 -18.29 -21.17 -23.76
C LYS A 161 -18.03 -22.41 -24.61
N LYS A 162 -17.37 -22.26 -25.75
CA LYS A 162 -17.09 -23.38 -26.67
C LYS A 162 -15.82 -24.13 -26.28
N LYS A 163 -14.80 -23.42 -25.83
CA LYS A 163 -13.51 -23.96 -25.40
C LYS A 163 -12.90 -23.02 -24.37
N PRO A 164 -12.31 -23.53 -23.27
CA PRO A 164 -11.61 -22.70 -22.31
C PRO A 164 -10.55 -21.81 -22.97
N LEU A 165 -10.56 -20.52 -22.68
CA LEU A 165 -9.53 -19.56 -23.13
C LEU A 165 -8.42 -19.43 -22.11
N ASN A 166 -7.19 -19.36 -22.60
CA ASN A 166 -6.01 -19.06 -21.78
C ASN A 166 -5.97 -17.56 -21.46
N VAL A 167 -5.91 -17.26 -20.17
CA VAL A 167 -5.87 -15.87 -19.66
C VAL A 167 -4.54 -15.62 -18.98
N ALA A 168 -3.73 -14.73 -19.52
CA ALA A 168 -2.53 -14.27 -18.87
C ALA A 168 -2.89 -13.36 -17.69
N VAL A 169 -2.38 -13.68 -16.50
CA VAL A 169 -2.53 -12.90 -15.27
C VAL A 169 -1.19 -12.68 -14.61
N SER A 170 -1.05 -11.63 -13.80
CA SER A 170 0.23 -11.39 -13.11
C SER A 170 0.50 -12.41 -12.00
N ARG A 171 -0.55 -12.85 -11.31
CA ARG A 171 -0.53 -13.86 -10.23
C ARG A 171 -1.96 -14.36 -9.98
N ILE A 172 -2.08 -15.51 -9.38
CA ILE A 172 -3.40 -16.09 -9.08
C ILE A 172 -4.13 -15.30 -7.98
N PRO A 173 -3.52 -14.97 -6.82
CA PRO A 173 -4.15 -14.08 -5.84
C PRO A 173 -4.18 -12.63 -6.34
N HIS A 174 -5.17 -12.31 -7.18
CA HIS A 174 -5.30 -10.98 -7.78
C HIS A 174 -6.78 -10.67 -8.08
N PRO A 175 -7.24 -9.40 -7.90
CA PRO A 175 -8.62 -9.01 -8.26
C PRO A 175 -8.99 -9.36 -9.71
N ALA A 176 -8.10 -9.14 -10.69
CA ALA A 176 -8.35 -9.49 -12.08
C ALA A 176 -8.55 -11.00 -12.30
N SER A 177 -7.81 -11.83 -11.58
CA SER A 177 -7.99 -13.29 -11.62
C SER A 177 -9.35 -13.71 -11.09
N ILE A 178 -9.75 -13.14 -9.95
CA ILE A 178 -11.09 -13.35 -9.39
C ILE A 178 -12.17 -12.85 -10.36
N GLY A 179 -11.94 -11.72 -11.02
CA GLY A 179 -12.85 -11.18 -12.03
C GLY A 179 -13.11 -12.16 -13.17
N MET A 180 -12.07 -12.84 -13.65
CA MET A 180 -12.22 -13.86 -14.69
C MET A 180 -12.99 -15.09 -14.20
N LEU A 181 -12.78 -15.53 -12.95
CA LEU A 181 -13.55 -16.61 -12.35
C LEU A 181 -15.03 -16.22 -12.19
N ALA A 182 -15.29 -15.03 -11.69
CA ALA A 182 -16.66 -14.50 -11.53
C ALA A 182 -17.37 -14.29 -12.88
N LEU A 183 -16.66 -13.84 -13.91
CA LEU A 183 -17.18 -13.76 -15.27
C LEU A 183 -17.55 -15.14 -15.81
N GLY A 184 -16.70 -16.14 -15.58
CA GLY A 184 -16.99 -17.53 -15.94
C GLY A 184 -18.26 -18.07 -15.27
N GLU A 185 -18.37 -17.86 -13.95
CA GLU A 185 -19.56 -18.25 -13.17
C GLU A 185 -20.83 -17.54 -13.67
N ALA A 186 -20.76 -16.22 -13.92
CA ALA A 186 -21.92 -15.43 -14.35
C ALA A 186 -22.40 -15.74 -15.77
N THR A 187 -21.53 -16.23 -16.65
CA THR A 187 -21.83 -16.42 -18.07
C THR A 187 -21.80 -17.86 -18.56
N GLY A 188 -21.37 -18.81 -17.70
CA GLY A 188 -21.14 -20.21 -18.10
C GLY A 188 -19.94 -20.38 -19.03
N SER A 189 -18.99 -19.45 -19.04
CA SER A 189 -17.75 -19.51 -19.82
C SER A 189 -16.60 -20.07 -18.99
N SER A 190 -15.54 -20.58 -19.65
CA SER A 190 -14.41 -21.24 -18.97
C SER A 190 -13.08 -20.58 -19.30
N TYR A 191 -12.23 -20.38 -18.28
CA TYR A 191 -10.95 -19.70 -18.41
C TYR A 191 -9.84 -20.46 -17.68
N ASN A 192 -8.69 -20.63 -18.34
CA ASN A 192 -7.46 -21.14 -17.75
C ASN A 192 -6.58 -19.97 -17.35
N LEU A 193 -6.47 -19.69 -16.05
CA LEU A 193 -5.62 -18.60 -15.56
C LEU A 193 -4.16 -19.04 -15.54
N ILE A 194 -3.28 -18.33 -16.24
CA ILE A 194 -1.85 -18.62 -16.34
C ILE A 194 -1.07 -17.45 -15.70
N PRO A 195 -0.42 -17.67 -14.53
CA PRO A 195 0.34 -16.62 -13.85
C PRO A 195 1.73 -16.44 -14.46
N TYR A 196 2.11 -15.21 -14.79
CA TYR A 196 3.40 -14.85 -15.38
C TYR A 196 4.35 -14.11 -14.42
N GLY A 197 3.99 -13.97 -13.14
CA GLY A 197 4.86 -13.40 -12.11
C GLY A 197 4.99 -11.87 -12.12
N GLY A 198 4.17 -11.15 -12.90
CA GLY A 198 4.14 -9.69 -12.94
C GLY A 198 3.48 -9.13 -14.18
N GLY A 199 3.27 -7.81 -14.23
CA GLY A 199 2.59 -7.14 -15.35
C GLY A 199 3.34 -7.29 -16.67
N ASN A 200 4.63 -6.95 -16.71
CA ASN A 200 5.42 -7.00 -17.95
C ASN A 200 5.46 -8.39 -18.61
N PRO A 201 5.77 -9.48 -17.88
CA PRO A 201 5.69 -10.83 -18.48
C PRO A 201 4.28 -11.18 -18.96
N THR A 202 3.23 -10.71 -18.28
CA THR A 202 1.83 -10.93 -18.71
C THR A 202 1.54 -10.23 -20.04
N TYR A 203 2.00 -9.00 -20.24
CA TYR A 203 1.88 -8.30 -21.54
C TYR A 203 2.62 -9.06 -22.65
N VAL A 204 3.84 -9.52 -22.38
CA VAL A 204 4.63 -10.29 -23.37
C VAL A 204 3.91 -11.57 -23.75
N ALA A 205 3.32 -12.31 -22.80
CA ALA A 205 2.58 -13.54 -23.08
C ALA A 205 1.36 -13.31 -24.01
N VAL A 206 0.61 -12.21 -23.77
CA VAL A 206 -0.50 -11.85 -24.64
C VAL A 206 0.01 -11.40 -26.01
N MET A 207 1.09 -10.61 -26.08
CA MET A 207 1.71 -10.16 -27.32
C MET A 207 2.16 -11.33 -28.20
N ASN A 208 2.79 -12.33 -27.61
CA ASN A 208 3.32 -13.49 -28.33
C ASN A 208 2.24 -14.53 -28.67
N GLY A 209 1.01 -14.36 -28.17
CA GLY A 209 -0.08 -15.33 -28.37
C GLY A 209 0.05 -16.61 -27.53
N GLU A 210 0.85 -16.58 -26.46
CA GLU A 210 0.93 -17.66 -25.47
C GLU A 210 -0.36 -17.75 -24.66
N ALA A 211 -1.07 -16.64 -24.53
CA ALA A 211 -2.40 -16.56 -23.98
C ALA A 211 -3.34 -15.86 -24.95
N ASP A 212 -4.62 -16.28 -24.95
CA ASP A 212 -5.65 -15.73 -25.85
C ASP A 212 -6.03 -14.29 -25.48
N ILE A 213 -6.08 -14.01 -24.17
CA ILE A 213 -6.44 -12.72 -23.57
C ILE A 213 -5.59 -12.46 -22.33
N GLY A 214 -5.63 -11.22 -21.83
CA GLY A 214 -5.03 -10.84 -20.56
C GLY A 214 -6.04 -10.25 -19.59
N ALA A 215 -5.77 -10.40 -18.27
CA ALA A 215 -6.51 -9.74 -17.21
C ALA A 215 -5.54 -9.13 -16.19
N LEU A 216 -5.51 -7.79 -16.13
CA LEU A 216 -4.60 -6.99 -15.31
C LEU A 216 -5.26 -5.69 -14.82
N PRO A 217 -4.63 -4.93 -13.93
CA PRO A 217 -4.97 -3.55 -13.66
C PRO A 217 -4.89 -2.69 -14.94
N ILE A 218 -5.87 -1.82 -15.13
CA ILE A 218 -6.11 -1.11 -16.39
C ILE A 218 -5.02 -0.08 -16.72
N THR A 219 -4.44 0.60 -15.69
CA THR A 219 -3.50 1.70 -15.92
C THR A 219 -2.26 1.26 -16.70
N GLY A 220 -1.76 0.05 -16.44
CA GLY A 220 -0.66 -0.53 -17.19
C GLY A 220 -1.03 -0.87 -18.65
N VAL A 221 -2.26 -1.31 -18.90
CA VAL A 221 -2.76 -1.57 -20.26
C VAL A 221 -2.92 -0.27 -21.04
N LEU A 222 -3.43 0.79 -20.38
CA LEU A 222 -3.61 2.11 -20.99
C LEU A 222 -2.28 2.76 -21.42
N SER A 223 -1.18 2.44 -20.74
CA SER A 223 0.15 2.90 -21.18
C SER A 223 0.66 2.20 -22.45
N LEU A 224 -0.05 1.17 -22.94
CA LEU A 224 0.30 0.31 -24.07
C LEU A 224 -0.82 0.22 -25.12
N THR A 225 -1.64 1.27 -25.29
CA THR A 225 -2.79 1.29 -26.21
C THR A 225 -2.41 1.07 -27.68
N SER A 226 -1.17 1.37 -28.08
CA SER A 226 -0.66 1.02 -29.41
C SER A 226 -0.57 -0.50 -29.66
N GLN A 227 -0.61 -1.31 -28.62
CA GLN A 227 -0.46 -2.76 -28.66
C GLN A 227 -1.71 -3.51 -28.23
N PHE A 228 -2.46 -2.94 -27.26
CA PHE A 228 -3.58 -3.59 -26.62
C PHE A 228 -4.86 -2.77 -26.64
N LYS A 229 -5.97 -3.50 -26.66
CA LYS A 229 -7.33 -2.98 -26.54
C LYS A 229 -7.98 -3.55 -25.29
N VAL A 230 -8.60 -2.69 -24.48
CA VAL A 230 -9.45 -3.08 -23.35
C VAL A 230 -10.81 -3.48 -23.86
N LEU A 231 -11.32 -4.65 -23.43
CA LEU A 231 -12.61 -5.18 -23.86
C LEU A 231 -13.71 -5.06 -22.80
N GLY A 232 -13.32 -4.96 -21.52
CA GLY A 232 -14.25 -4.82 -20.41
C GLY A 232 -13.56 -4.52 -19.11
N VAL A 233 -14.28 -3.87 -18.18
CA VAL A 233 -13.77 -3.41 -16.89
C VAL A 233 -14.59 -4.03 -15.76
N PHE A 234 -13.91 -4.50 -14.70
CA PHE A 234 -14.54 -5.08 -13.52
C PHE A 234 -14.81 -4.02 -12.46
N ASN A 235 -15.55 -2.99 -12.81
CA ASN A 235 -16.03 -1.99 -11.89
C ASN A 235 -17.46 -1.60 -12.29
N LYS A 236 -18.17 -0.91 -11.41
CA LYS A 236 -19.52 -0.37 -11.69
C LYS A 236 -19.53 0.73 -12.76
N GLU A 237 -18.40 1.40 -12.95
CA GLU A 237 -18.19 2.49 -13.91
C GLU A 237 -16.83 2.33 -14.58
N ASN A 238 -16.75 2.63 -15.88
CA ASN A 238 -15.48 2.77 -16.59
C ASN A 238 -15.09 4.24 -16.66
N ILE A 239 -14.28 4.70 -15.72
CA ILE A 239 -13.78 6.09 -15.66
C ILE A 239 -12.82 6.42 -16.81
N PHE A 240 -12.33 5.42 -17.55
CA PHE A 240 -11.43 5.55 -18.71
C PHE A 240 -12.13 5.33 -20.04
N ALA A 241 -13.46 5.49 -20.11
CA ALA A 241 -14.26 5.21 -21.32
C ALA A 241 -13.69 5.89 -22.56
N GLY A 242 -13.24 7.15 -22.46
CA GLY A 242 -12.66 7.89 -23.60
C GLY A 242 -11.35 7.32 -24.14
N ILE A 243 -10.56 6.62 -23.31
CA ILE A 243 -9.28 6.00 -23.72
C ILE A 243 -9.49 4.53 -24.15
N THR A 244 -10.51 3.87 -23.61
CA THR A 244 -10.80 2.45 -23.85
C THR A 244 -11.82 2.21 -24.97
N GLU A 245 -12.06 3.19 -25.85
CA GLU A 245 -13.07 3.10 -26.90
C GLU A 245 -14.45 2.71 -26.37
N ASN A 246 -14.84 3.23 -25.20
CA ASN A 246 -16.07 2.92 -24.50
C ASN A 246 -16.24 1.43 -24.13
N ALA A 247 -15.16 0.76 -23.76
CA ALA A 247 -15.24 -0.61 -23.25
C ALA A 247 -16.28 -0.67 -22.10
N PRO A 248 -17.25 -1.60 -22.16
CA PRO A 248 -18.30 -1.68 -21.15
C PRO A 248 -17.77 -2.16 -19.80
N THR A 249 -18.52 -1.90 -18.72
CA THR A 249 -18.33 -2.68 -17.50
C THR A 249 -18.85 -4.09 -17.71
N ILE A 250 -18.23 -5.08 -17.04
CA ILE A 250 -18.66 -6.49 -17.14
C ILE A 250 -20.12 -6.62 -16.70
N ASN A 251 -20.49 -5.94 -15.62
CA ASN A 251 -21.86 -5.99 -15.10
C ASN A 251 -22.88 -5.42 -16.10
N SER A 252 -22.56 -4.34 -16.80
CA SER A 252 -23.47 -3.78 -17.83
C SER A 252 -23.56 -4.66 -19.08
N ALA A 253 -22.48 -5.36 -19.44
CA ALA A 253 -22.46 -6.21 -20.62
C ALA A 253 -23.27 -7.49 -20.46
N PHE A 254 -23.35 -8.04 -19.23
CA PHE A 254 -23.93 -9.37 -18.97
C PHE A 254 -25.05 -9.37 -17.93
N GLY A 255 -25.44 -8.23 -17.36
CA GLY A 255 -26.45 -8.16 -16.30
C GLY A 255 -26.02 -8.86 -15.01
N SER A 256 -24.70 -8.92 -14.77
CA SER A 256 -24.12 -9.57 -13.59
C SER A 256 -24.01 -8.60 -12.41
N SER A 257 -23.69 -9.13 -11.23
CA SER A 257 -23.48 -8.38 -9.99
C SER A 257 -22.10 -8.68 -9.38
N ILE A 258 -21.06 -8.67 -10.22
CA ILE A 258 -19.68 -8.86 -9.78
C ILE A 258 -19.25 -7.61 -8.99
N PRO A 259 -18.67 -7.76 -7.78
CA PRO A 259 -18.17 -6.63 -7.02
C PRO A 259 -17.10 -5.84 -7.77
N ASP A 260 -16.88 -4.58 -7.36
CA ASP A 260 -15.79 -3.77 -7.89
C ASP A 260 -14.44 -4.44 -7.59
N LEU A 261 -13.67 -4.73 -8.64
CA LEU A 261 -12.40 -5.44 -8.56
C LEU A 261 -11.28 -4.54 -9.04
N TYR A 262 -10.50 -4.03 -8.13
CA TYR A 262 -9.38 -3.16 -8.44
C TYR A 262 -8.14 -3.49 -7.60
N SER A 263 -6.98 -3.11 -8.04
CA SER A 263 -5.79 -2.99 -7.22
C SER A 263 -5.72 -1.60 -6.63
N SER A 264 -5.02 -1.48 -5.52
CA SER A 264 -4.90 -0.21 -4.82
C SER A 264 -3.62 -0.22 -4.02
N ARG A 265 -2.78 0.80 -4.14
CA ARG A 265 -1.57 0.90 -3.35
C ARG A 265 -1.84 1.74 -2.12
N ALA A 266 -1.32 1.29 -1.00
CA ALA A 266 -1.55 1.97 0.27
C ALA A 266 -0.35 1.87 1.20
N TRP A 267 -0.18 2.90 2.01
CA TRP A 267 0.72 2.95 3.14
C TRP A 267 0.13 2.18 4.32
N ALA A 268 0.97 1.38 4.97
CA ALA A 268 0.60 0.62 6.15
C ALA A 268 1.60 0.84 7.29
N ILE A 269 1.09 0.66 8.50
CA ILE A 269 1.84 0.83 9.75
C ILE A 269 1.40 -0.23 10.76
N HIS A 270 2.24 -0.52 11.76
CA HIS A 270 1.87 -1.42 12.85
C HIS A 270 0.66 -0.88 13.63
N ALA A 271 -0.39 -1.68 13.76
CA ALA A 271 -1.62 -1.29 14.45
C ALA A 271 -1.35 -0.90 15.90
N LYS A 272 -0.56 -1.70 16.61
CA LYS A 272 -0.15 -1.46 18.00
C LYS A 272 0.48 -0.08 18.22
N TRP A 273 1.30 0.41 17.25
CA TRP A 273 1.88 1.74 17.38
C TRP A 273 0.86 2.84 17.13
N ALA A 274 0.04 2.69 16.10
CA ALA A 274 -0.99 3.67 15.76
C ALA A 274 -1.98 3.87 16.92
N ASP A 275 -2.40 2.77 17.56
CA ASP A 275 -3.35 2.81 18.68
C ASP A 275 -2.71 3.38 19.96
N ALA A 276 -1.40 3.16 20.18
CA ALA A 276 -0.66 3.71 21.32
C ALA A 276 -0.24 5.19 21.12
N ASN A 277 -0.23 5.70 19.90
CA ASN A 277 0.24 7.05 19.57
C ASN A 277 -0.74 7.80 18.65
N PRO A 278 -1.99 8.03 19.08
CA PRO A 278 -3.06 8.55 18.20
C PRO A 278 -2.75 9.92 17.61
N GLU A 279 -2.08 10.82 18.34
CA GLU A 279 -1.71 12.14 17.83
C GLU A 279 -0.66 12.07 16.71
N ASN A 280 0.38 11.25 16.90
CA ASN A 280 1.42 11.04 15.89
C ASN A 280 0.87 10.30 14.67
N PHE A 281 -0.05 9.36 14.88
CA PHE A 281 -0.74 8.69 13.79
C PHE A 281 -1.65 9.65 13.00
N ALA A 282 -2.38 10.54 13.68
CA ALA A 282 -3.17 11.58 13.03
C ALA A 282 -2.29 12.54 12.20
N LEU A 283 -1.07 12.87 12.68
CA LEU A 283 -0.09 13.63 11.91
C LEU A 283 0.32 12.89 10.62
N LEU A 284 0.62 11.60 10.69
CA LEU A 284 0.93 10.80 9.49
C LEU A 284 -0.24 10.78 8.51
N GLN A 285 -1.47 10.54 8.97
CA GLN A 285 -2.65 10.51 8.11
C GLN A 285 -2.91 11.85 7.43
N SER A 286 -2.91 12.94 8.21
CA SER A 286 -3.19 14.28 7.68
C SER A 286 -2.12 14.75 6.70
N THR A 287 -0.84 14.46 6.97
CA THR A 287 0.24 14.80 6.03
C THR A 287 0.25 13.90 4.79
N ALA A 288 -0.16 12.64 4.91
CA ALA A 288 -0.34 11.76 3.75
C ALA A 288 -1.48 12.26 2.83
N GLU A 289 -2.59 12.70 3.41
CA GLU A 289 -3.69 13.31 2.65
C GLU A 289 -3.25 14.60 1.95
N GLN A 290 -2.51 15.47 2.65
CA GLN A 290 -1.95 16.69 2.06
C GLN A 290 -0.96 16.38 0.92
N ALA A 291 -0.08 15.39 1.11
CA ALA A 291 0.84 14.95 0.06
C ALA A 291 0.08 14.42 -1.16
N HIS A 292 -0.96 13.60 -0.95
CA HIS A 292 -1.81 13.08 -2.01
C HIS A 292 -2.52 14.20 -2.80
N ALA A 293 -2.99 15.23 -2.12
CA ALA A 293 -3.68 16.37 -2.74
C ALA A 293 -2.71 17.36 -3.44
N SER A 294 -1.40 17.20 -3.27
CA SER A 294 -0.41 18.14 -3.78
C SER A 294 -0.25 18.04 -5.30
N PRO A 295 -0.02 19.20 -5.98
CA PRO A 295 0.32 19.19 -7.41
C PRO A 295 1.58 18.36 -7.71
N GLU A 296 2.55 18.36 -6.79
CA GLU A 296 3.81 17.65 -6.92
C GLU A 296 3.61 16.13 -7.03
N PHE A 297 2.79 15.55 -6.14
CA PHE A 297 2.45 14.11 -6.25
C PHE A 297 1.66 13.82 -7.51
N ARG A 298 0.68 14.66 -7.87
CA ARG A 298 -0.10 14.52 -9.10
C ARG A 298 0.81 14.50 -10.34
N ASP A 299 1.75 15.43 -10.43
CA ASP A 299 2.70 15.50 -11.55
C ASP A 299 3.65 14.29 -11.57
N GLY A 300 4.14 13.88 -10.40
CA GLY A 300 4.95 12.67 -10.22
C GLY A 300 4.20 11.42 -10.66
N PHE A 301 2.93 11.30 -10.25
CA PHE A 301 2.06 10.19 -10.61
C PHE A 301 1.85 10.07 -12.13
N VAL A 302 1.54 11.17 -12.81
CA VAL A 302 1.37 11.18 -14.27
C VAL A 302 2.67 10.78 -14.97
N LYS A 303 3.83 11.19 -14.46
CA LYS A 303 5.14 10.76 -15.01
C LYS A 303 5.40 9.24 -14.87
N THR A 304 4.69 8.55 -13.99
CA THR A 304 4.75 7.07 -13.96
C THR A 304 4.03 6.39 -15.12
N GLY A 305 3.33 7.16 -15.96
CA GLY A 305 2.48 6.67 -17.04
C GLY A 305 1.05 6.33 -16.61
N SER A 306 0.68 6.63 -15.37
CA SER A 306 -0.65 6.35 -14.83
C SER A 306 -1.60 7.53 -15.07
N PRO A 307 -2.86 7.27 -15.48
CA PRO A 307 -3.87 8.33 -15.65
C PRO A 307 -4.23 8.96 -14.31
N VAL A 308 -4.33 10.28 -14.28
CA VAL A 308 -4.62 11.05 -13.05
C VAL A 308 -5.98 10.73 -12.44
N GLU A 309 -6.92 10.25 -13.23
CA GLU A 309 -8.26 9.84 -12.83
C GLU A 309 -8.23 8.67 -11.83
N SER A 310 -7.16 7.88 -11.82
CA SER A 310 -6.98 6.78 -10.87
C SER A 310 -6.50 7.24 -9.48
N LEU A 311 -6.07 8.50 -9.32
CA LEU A 311 -5.74 9.04 -8.01
C LEU A 311 -6.98 9.09 -7.11
N LYS A 312 -6.93 8.37 -6.01
CA LYS A 312 -8.06 8.28 -5.09
C LYS A 312 -7.54 8.05 -3.66
N PHE A 313 -7.52 9.10 -2.87
CA PHE A 313 -7.14 8.96 -1.46
C PHE A 313 -8.14 8.07 -0.71
N GLY A 314 -7.63 7.34 0.28
CA GLY A 314 -8.44 6.59 1.24
C GLY A 314 -7.74 6.55 2.57
N ASP A 315 -8.46 6.91 3.61
CA ASP A 315 -8.00 6.85 5.00
C ASP A 315 -8.02 5.41 5.56
N ARG A 316 -7.76 5.27 6.86
CA ARG A 316 -7.79 3.98 7.56
C ARG A 316 -9.12 3.25 7.37
N GLN A 317 -10.25 3.95 7.44
CA GLN A 317 -11.57 3.33 7.32
C GLN A 317 -11.78 2.77 5.91
N VAL A 318 -11.59 3.60 4.89
CA VAL A 318 -11.72 3.21 3.48
C VAL A 318 -10.79 2.04 3.13
N CYS A 319 -9.55 2.07 3.62
CA CYS A 319 -8.60 0.97 3.42
C CYS A 319 -9.05 -0.32 4.09
N THR A 320 -9.57 -0.25 5.32
CA THR A 320 -10.02 -1.43 6.08
C THR A 320 -11.26 -2.06 5.44
N GLU A 321 -12.23 -1.25 5.02
CA GLU A 321 -13.43 -1.72 4.32
C GLU A 321 -13.06 -2.46 3.03
N TYR A 322 -12.17 -1.87 2.23
CA TYR A 322 -11.71 -2.50 1.00
C TYR A 322 -10.91 -3.80 1.26
N ALA A 323 -9.99 -3.80 2.23
CA ALA A 323 -9.21 -4.97 2.58
C ALA A 323 -10.11 -6.14 3.02
N ASN A 324 -11.12 -5.88 3.87
CA ASN A 324 -12.10 -6.87 4.30
C ASN A 324 -12.93 -7.39 3.13
N ALA A 325 -13.36 -6.53 2.21
CA ALA A 325 -14.09 -6.96 1.01
C ALA A 325 -13.26 -7.92 0.14
N MET A 326 -11.95 -7.66 -0.02
CA MET A 326 -11.05 -8.54 -0.77
C MET A 326 -10.81 -9.87 -0.06
N ILE A 327 -10.71 -9.87 1.27
CA ILE A 327 -10.59 -11.09 2.09
C ILE A 327 -11.85 -11.97 1.93
N GLU A 328 -13.03 -11.40 2.06
CA GLU A 328 -14.31 -12.15 1.91
C GLU A 328 -14.48 -12.69 0.48
N LEU A 329 -14.13 -11.88 -0.51
CA LEU A 329 -14.20 -12.31 -1.90
C LEU A 329 -13.22 -13.47 -2.18
N ALA A 330 -12.02 -13.41 -1.61
CA ALA A 330 -11.03 -14.47 -1.75
C ALA A 330 -11.48 -15.79 -1.12
N LYS A 331 -12.18 -15.74 0.01
CA LYS A 331 -12.76 -16.95 0.66
C LYS A 331 -13.78 -17.66 -0.26
N ARG A 332 -14.59 -16.91 -0.99
CA ARG A 332 -15.56 -17.47 -1.96
C ARG A 332 -14.89 -18.30 -3.04
N TYR A 333 -13.72 -17.88 -3.51
CA TYR A 333 -12.96 -18.53 -4.58
C TYR A 333 -11.76 -19.35 -4.07
N GLU A 334 -11.62 -19.53 -2.76
CA GLU A 334 -10.47 -20.24 -2.14
C GLU A 334 -10.19 -21.60 -2.78
N PRO A 335 -11.19 -22.47 -3.07
CA PRO A 335 -10.92 -23.79 -3.67
C PRO A 335 -10.20 -23.70 -5.02
N VAL A 336 -10.60 -22.73 -5.87
CA VAL A 336 -9.99 -22.54 -7.19
C VAL A 336 -8.63 -21.85 -7.08
N LEU A 337 -8.54 -20.81 -6.24
CA LEU A 337 -7.30 -20.05 -6.02
C LEU A 337 -6.20 -20.91 -5.38
N SER A 338 -6.57 -21.91 -4.57
CA SER A 338 -5.63 -22.82 -3.91
C SER A 338 -5.22 -24.01 -4.79
N ALA A 339 -6.08 -24.46 -5.71
CA ALA A 339 -5.81 -25.59 -6.60
C ALA A 339 -4.79 -25.26 -7.71
N GLN A 340 -4.52 -23.97 -7.96
CA GLN A 340 -3.61 -23.48 -9.00
C GLN A 340 -2.24 -23.03 -8.43
N ARG A 341 -1.85 -23.58 -7.26
CA ARG A 341 -0.54 -23.35 -6.63
C ARG A 341 0.53 -24.23 -7.23
#